data_b2d9746b7e9af1999ddef688b13e9b41
#
_entry.id   b2d9746b7e9af1999ddef688b13e9b41
#
_cell.length_a   1.000
_cell.length_b   1.000
_cell.length_c   1.000
_cell.angle_alpha   90.00
_cell.angle_beta   90.00
_cell.angle_gamma   90.00
#
_symmetry.space_group_name_H-M   'P 1'
#
loop_
_entity.id
_entity.type
_entity.pdbx_description
1 polymer ?
#
loop_
_entity_poly.entity_id
_entity_poly.type
_entity_poly.pdbx_seq_one_letter_code
_entity_poly.pdbx_strand_id
1 'polypeptide(L)'
;MFEGLFLAPISRMLFSYFSRRASFALLVTLVACGTQTRIVATNSALSLSPTCADAVAVYADRDHVPYDYYEVALVTAKGNSVYTGNGDLLKAMRSKVAPLGANGLIINSLGATHATVKVIGAAVGGNDAERKGQAIAIWMPSDTARVREACGR
;
A
#
# COMPACT_ATOMS: atom_id res chain seq x y z
N MET A 1 -16.71 58.72 43.42
CA MET A 1 -15.47 59.15 42.74
C MET A 1 -14.64 57.91 42.42
N PHE A 2 -14.32 57.77 41.14
CA PHE A 2 -13.42 56.77 40.56
C PHE A 2 -13.90 55.33 40.52
N GLU A 3 -14.35 54.96 39.39
CA GLU A 3 -13.86 54.54 38.07
C GLU A 3 -13.74 53.02 37.97
N GLY A 4 -14.65 52.52 37.16
CA GLY A 4 -14.62 51.19 36.64
C GLY A 4 -13.47 51.02 35.66
N LEU A 5 -12.78 49.90 35.73
CA LEU A 5 -11.84 49.48 34.72
C LEU A 5 -12.40 48.32 33.92
N PHE A 6 -12.66 48.61 32.66
CA PHE A 6 -13.05 47.74 31.58
C PHE A 6 -12.02 46.57 31.45
N LEU A 7 -12.45 45.36 31.71
CA LEU A 7 -11.77 44.15 31.32
C LEU A 7 -12.71 43.22 30.59
N ALA A 8 -12.88 43.46 29.31
CA ALA A 8 -13.40 42.55 28.30
C ALA A 8 -12.80 42.99 26.96
N PRO A 9 -12.65 42.14 25.98
CA PRO A 9 -12.98 40.73 25.72
C PRO A 9 -11.85 39.97 25.00
N ILE A 10 -10.73 39.69 25.61
CA ILE A 10 -9.63 38.95 24.96
C ILE A 10 -9.88 37.43 24.99
N SER A 11 -10.72 36.97 25.92
CA SER A 11 -10.97 35.55 26.14
C SER A 11 -11.79 34.86 25.02
N ARG A 12 -12.61 35.60 24.27
CA ARG A 12 -13.45 35.02 23.21
C ARG A 12 -12.74 34.75 21.89
N MET A 13 -11.66 35.47 21.57
CA MET A 13 -10.91 35.27 20.34
C MET A 13 -9.98 34.07 20.38
N LEU A 14 -9.39 33.76 21.53
CA LEU A 14 -8.50 32.60 21.70
C LEU A 14 -9.24 31.27 21.65
N PHE A 15 -10.47 31.21 22.13
CA PHE A 15 -11.27 29.97 22.13
C PHE A 15 -11.72 29.56 20.70
N SER A 16 -11.98 30.54 19.81
CA SER A 16 -12.37 30.29 18.43
C SER A 16 -11.22 29.75 17.56
N TYR A 17 -9.98 30.15 17.84
CA TYR A 17 -8.80 29.68 17.11
C TYR A 17 -8.40 28.25 17.49
N PHE A 18 -8.60 27.87 18.75
CA PHE A 18 -8.26 26.53 19.25
C PHE A 18 -9.27 25.50 18.74
N SER A 19 -10.54 25.84 18.65
CA SER A 19 -11.60 24.97 18.14
C SER A 19 -11.43 24.61 16.66
N ARG A 20 -11.01 25.55 15.81
CA ARG A 20 -10.79 25.31 14.37
C ARG A 20 -9.58 24.42 14.08
N ARG A 21 -8.51 24.53 14.88
CA ARG A 21 -7.31 23.70 14.70
C ARG A 21 -7.49 22.27 15.25
N ALA A 22 -8.27 22.12 16.31
CA ALA A 22 -8.60 20.80 16.86
C ALA A 22 -9.47 19.96 15.92
N SER A 23 -10.41 20.57 15.18
CA SER A 23 -11.22 19.87 14.17
C SER A 23 -10.42 19.40 12.96
N PHE A 24 -9.36 20.12 12.58
CA PHE A 24 -8.50 19.73 11.46
C PHE A 24 -7.55 18.57 11.84
N ALA A 25 -7.10 18.50 13.10
CA ALA A 25 -6.27 17.42 13.60
C ALA A 25 -7.04 16.09 13.73
N LEU A 26 -8.36 16.15 14.01
CA LEU A 26 -9.19 14.95 14.15
C LEU A 26 -9.51 14.29 12.79
N LEU A 27 -9.49 15.03 11.69
CA LEU A 27 -9.75 14.50 10.34
C LEU A 27 -8.58 13.72 9.75
N VAL A 28 -7.34 13.90 10.25
CA VAL A 28 -6.14 13.26 9.71
C VAL A 28 -5.93 11.84 10.26
N THR A 29 -6.59 11.45 11.33
CA THR A 29 -6.40 10.14 11.99
C THR A 29 -7.26 9.00 11.42
N LEU A 30 -8.13 9.26 10.43
CA LEU A 30 -9.09 8.28 9.89
C LEU A 30 -8.60 7.50 8.65
N VAL A 31 -7.34 7.64 8.22
CA VAL A 31 -6.82 7.03 6.96
C VAL A 31 -5.86 5.87 7.20
N ALA A 32 -5.99 5.12 8.28
CA ALA A 32 -5.06 4.03 8.62
C ALA A 32 -5.62 2.61 8.42
N CYS A 33 -6.62 2.41 7.54
CA CYS A 33 -7.03 1.06 7.10
C CYS A 33 -6.44 0.80 5.71
N GLY A 34 -5.21 0.30 5.63
CA GLY A 34 -4.51 0.04 4.38
C GLY A 34 -3.84 -1.32 4.35
N THR A 35 -3.61 -1.82 3.14
CA THR A 35 -2.78 -3.00 2.88
C THR A 35 -1.33 -2.69 3.26
N GLN A 36 -0.74 -3.48 4.14
CA GLN A 36 0.67 -3.36 4.48
C GLN A 36 1.51 -4.13 3.46
N THR A 37 2.54 -3.50 2.92
CA THR A 37 3.44 -4.11 1.95
C THR A 37 4.88 -4.02 2.42
N ARG A 38 5.61 -5.14 2.38
CA ARG A 38 7.05 -5.22 2.66
C ARG A 38 7.78 -5.63 1.40
N ILE A 39 8.97 -5.06 1.20
CA ILE A 39 9.86 -5.35 0.08
C ILE A 39 11.21 -5.76 0.64
N VAL A 40 11.78 -6.81 0.05
CA VAL A 40 13.17 -7.22 0.26
C VAL A 40 13.82 -7.20 -1.11
N ALA A 41 14.74 -6.26 -1.36
CA ALA A 41 15.51 -6.21 -2.59
C ALA A 41 16.39 -7.47 -2.68
N THR A 42 16.29 -8.19 -3.79
CA THR A 42 17.10 -9.40 -4.05
C THR A 42 18.32 -9.06 -4.87
N ASN A 43 18.28 -7.98 -5.64
CA ASN A 43 19.39 -7.53 -6.48
C ASN A 43 19.58 -6.00 -6.36
N SER A 44 20.45 -5.60 -5.44
CA SER A 44 20.80 -4.19 -5.20
C SER A 44 21.72 -3.59 -6.28
N ALA A 45 22.27 -4.41 -7.17
CA ALA A 45 23.13 -3.94 -8.25
C ALA A 45 22.35 -3.38 -9.46
N LEU A 46 21.05 -3.67 -9.56
CA LEU A 46 20.20 -3.17 -10.63
C LEU A 46 19.74 -1.74 -10.33
N SER A 47 20.26 -0.77 -11.08
CA SER A 47 19.75 0.60 -11.06
C SER A 47 18.75 0.79 -12.21
N LEU A 48 17.46 0.62 -11.91
CA LEU A 48 16.39 0.68 -12.90
C LEU A 48 15.64 2.01 -12.81
N SER A 49 15.15 2.49 -13.94
CA SER A 49 14.25 3.66 -13.96
C SER A 49 12.87 3.27 -13.44
N PRO A 50 12.24 4.10 -12.58
CA PRO A 50 10.89 3.84 -12.09
C PRO A 50 9.87 3.66 -13.23
N THR A 51 8.93 2.73 -13.04
CA THR A 51 7.78 2.50 -13.91
C THR A 51 6.50 3.02 -13.26
N CYS A 52 5.35 2.84 -13.91
CA CYS A 52 4.03 3.07 -13.31
C CYS A 52 3.40 1.74 -12.88
N ALA A 53 2.49 1.79 -11.91
CA ALA A 53 1.83 0.59 -11.39
C ALA A 53 1.06 -0.19 -12.47
N ASP A 54 0.50 0.52 -13.47
CA ASP A 54 -0.26 -0.08 -14.55
C ASP A 54 0.62 -0.85 -15.55
N ALA A 55 1.90 -0.48 -15.65
CA ALA A 55 2.88 -1.21 -16.44
C ALA A 55 3.36 -2.51 -15.80
N VAL A 56 3.08 -2.75 -14.52
CA VAL A 56 3.49 -3.99 -13.86
C VAL A 56 2.52 -5.11 -14.20
N ALA A 57 2.91 -6.01 -15.11
CA ALA A 57 2.14 -7.21 -15.46
C ALA A 57 2.13 -8.22 -14.31
N VAL A 58 1.12 -9.10 -14.26
CA VAL A 58 1.02 -10.14 -13.23
C VAL A 58 1.01 -11.50 -13.90
N TYR A 59 1.91 -12.38 -13.47
CA TYR A 59 2.07 -13.74 -13.98
C TYR A 59 1.77 -14.75 -12.87
N ALA A 60 1.06 -15.81 -13.21
CA ALA A 60 0.69 -16.86 -12.27
C ALA A 60 1.90 -17.63 -11.76
N ASP A 61 2.89 -17.85 -12.64
CA ASP A 61 4.13 -18.57 -12.37
C ASP A 61 5.24 -18.10 -13.34
N ARG A 62 6.41 -18.72 -13.24
CA ARG A 62 7.59 -18.40 -14.06
C ARG A 62 7.43 -18.79 -15.52
N ASP A 63 6.73 -19.87 -15.80
CA ASP A 63 6.59 -20.44 -17.16
C ASP A 63 5.68 -19.56 -18.04
N HIS A 64 4.87 -18.70 -17.43
CA HIS A 64 4.00 -17.74 -18.13
C HIS A 64 4.67 -16.39 -18.40
N VAL A 65 5.93 -16.19 -18.00
CA VAL A 65 6.67 -14.97 -18.32
C VAL A 65 7.21 -15.08 -19.74
N PRO A 66 6.82 -14.19 -20.68
CA PRO A 66 7.12 -14.34 -22.10
C PRO A 66 8.55 -13.94 -22.51
N TYR A 67 9.30 -13.34 -21.60
CA TYR A 67 10.63 -12.79 -21.87
C TYR A 67 11.62 -13.18 -20.79
N ASP A 68 12.91 -13.09 -21.13
CA ASP A 68 13.99 -13.15 -20.13
C ASP A 68 13.82 -12.03 -19.12
N TYR A 69 14.06 -12.33 -17.86
CA TYR A 69 13.86 -11.39 -16.77
C TYR A 69 14.95 -11.49 -15.70
N TYR A 70 15.06 -10.41 -14.94
CA TYR A 70 15.88 -10.33 -13.73
C TYR A 70 14.97 -10.14 -12.51
N GLU A 71 15.26 -10.89 -11.45
CA GLU A 71 14.57 -10.71 -10.17
C GLU A 71 15.06 -9.41 -9.50
N VAL A 72 14.14 -8.54 -9.13
CA VAL A 72 14.42 -7.23 -8.51
C VAL A 72 14.21 -7.29 -7.02
N ALA A 73 13.08 -7.83 -6.58
CA ALA A 73 12.72 -7.87 -5.17
C ALA A 73 11.69 -8.96 -4.86
N LEU A 74 11.69 -9.43 -3.62
CA LEU A 74 10.58 -10.18 -3.03
C LEU A 74 9.61 -9.19 -2.39
N VAL A 75 8.34 -9.27 -2.72
CA VAL A 75 7.28 -8.42 -2.16
C VAL A 75 6.26 -9.27 -1.43
N THR A 76 5.88 -8.81 -0.23
CA THR A 76 4.82 -9.42 0.58
C THR A 76 3.79 -8.34 0.88
N ALA A 77 2.52 -8.66 0.67
CA ALA A 77 1.40 -7.80 1.05
C ALA A 77 0.48 -8.51 2.04
N LYS A 78 -0.04 -7.73 2.98
CA LYS A 78 -1.00 -8.18 3.99
C LYS A 78 -2.20 -7.27 3.99
N GLY A 79 -3.38 -7.84 3.91
CA GLY A 79 -4.64 -7.14 4.09
C GLY A 79 -5.22 -7.41 5.47
N ASN A 80 -5.47 -6.36 6.23
CA ASN A 80 -5.93 -6.45 7.64
C ASN A 80 -7.45 -6.42 7.77
N SER A 81 -8.19 -6.63 6.69
CA SER A 81 -9.64 -6.52 6.68
C SER A 81 -10.29 -7.70 5.94
N VAL A 82 -11.45 -8.13 6.41
CA VAL A 82 -12.31 -9.09 5.70
C VAL A 82 -12.72 -8.60 4.30
N TYR A 83 -12.69 -7.29 4.10
CA TYR A 83 -13.02 -6.64 2.82
C TYR A 83 -11.83 -6.55 1.86
N THR A 84 -10.60 -6.83 2.31
CA THR A 84 -9.41 -6.80 1.43
C THR A 84 -9.43 -8.01 0.52
N GLY A 85 -9.60 -7.77 -0.77
CA GLY A 85 -9.56 -8.81 -1.81
C GLY A 85 -8.14 -9.12 -2.31
N ASN A 86 -8.00 -10.17 -3.11
CA ASN A 86 -6.73 -10.47 -3.80
C ASN A 86 -6.34 -9.33 -4.75
N GLY A 87 -7.32 -8.67 -5.37
CA GLY A 87 -7.09 -7.50 -6.22
C GLY A 87 -6.43 -6.34 -5.50
N ASP A 88 -6.84 -6.08 -4.24
CA ASP A 88 -6.25 -5.01 -3.43
C ASP A 88 -4.80 -5.31 -3.06
N LEU A 89 -4.49 -6.60 -2.76
CA LEU A 89 -3.12 -7.04 -2.51
C LEU A 89 -2.25 -6.85 -3.76
N LEU A 90 -2.74 -7.27 -4.93
CA LEU A 90 -2.03 -7.10 -6.20
C LEU A 90 -1.81 -5.63 -6.54
N LYS A 91 -2.83 -4.79 -6.37
CA LYS A 91 -2.72 -3.34 -6.58
C LYS A 91 -1.66 -2.73 -5.65
N ALA A 92 -1.66 -3.09 -4.38
CA ALA A 92 -0.68 -2.63 -3.42
C ALA A 92 0.75 -3.09 -3.77
N MET A 93 0.93 -4.36 -4.20
CA MET A 93 2.22 -4.87 -4.65
C MET A 93 2.72 -4.12 -5.89
N ARG A 94 1.88 -3.96 -6.93
CA ARG A 94 2.22 -3.23 -8.16
C ARG A 94 2.68 -1.80 -7.85
N SER A 95 1.93 -1.08 -7.02
CA SER A 95 2.27 0.29 -6.62
C SER A 95 3.59 0.38 -5.86
N LYS A 96 3.98 -0.66 -5.15
CA LYS A 96 5.23 -0.68 -4.36
C LYS A 96 6.46 -1.09 -5.17
N VAL A 97 6.30 -1.95 -6.19
CA VAL A 97 7.44 -2.40 -7.00
C VAL A 97 7.71 -1.52 -8.21
N ALA A 98 6.72 -0.77 -8.68
CA ALA A 98 6.87 0.16 -9.79
C ALA A 98 7.99 1.20 -9.59
N PRO A 99 8.14 1.85 -8.42
CA PRO A 99 9.25 2.76 -8.15
C PRO A 99 10.64 2.10 -8.21
N LEU A 100 10.70 0.76 -8.05
CA LEU A 100 11.94 -0.01 -8.17
C LEU A 100 12.30 -0.35 -9.62
N GLY A 101 11.48 0.07 -10.59
CA GLY A 101 11.67 -0.21 -12.00
C GLY A 101 11.18 -1.59 -12.45
N ALA A 102 10.51 -2.35 -11.58
CA ALA A 102 9.91 -3.62 -11.96
C ALA A 102 8.75 -3.39 -12.95
N ASN A 103 8.64 -4.28 -13.95
CA ASN A 103 7.56 -4.29 -14.94
C ASN A 103 6.75 -5.60 -14.94
N GLY A 104 7.05 -6.50 -14.00
CA GLY A 104 6.29 -7.72 -13.78
C GLY A 104 6.29 -8.18 -12.34
N LEU A 105 5.28 -8.99 -11.99
CA LEU A 105 5.13 -9.72 -10.72
C LEU A 105 4.84 -11.17 -11.02
N ILE A 106 5.62 -12.09 -10.46
CA ILE A 106 5.35 -13.53 -10.47
C ILE A 106 4.74 -13.89 -9.12
N ILE A 107 3.55 -14.47 -9.10
CA ILE A 107 2.83 -14.80 -7.88
C ILE A 107 3.36 -16.10 -7.30
N ASN A 108 3.88 -16.06 -6.07
CA ASN A 108 4.27 -17.27 -5.33
C ASN A 108 3.11 -17.82 -4.51
N SER A 109 2.35 -16.94 -3.86
CA SER A 109 1.15 -17.31 -3.09
C SER A 109 0.19 -16.14 -3.01
N LEU A 110 -1.08 -16.43 -3.17
CA LEU A 110 -2.16 -15.47 -2.98
C LEU A 110 -3.30 -16.20 -2.27
N GLY A 111 -3.60 -15.83 -1.04
CA GLY A 111 -4.61 -16.58 -0.33
C GLY A 111 -5.09 -15.98 0.98
N ALA A 112 -6.23 -16.48 1.40
CA ALA A 112 -6.73 -16.31 2.75
C ALA A 112 -6.08 -17.37 3.65
N THR A 113 -5.83 -17.03 4.90
CA THR A 113 -5.53 -18.01 5.96
C THR A 113 -6.58 -19.13 5.93
N HIS A 114 -6.17 -20.37 6.17
CA HIS A 114 -7.08 -21.52 6.11
C HIS A 114 -8.40 -21.28 6.85
N ALA A 115 -9.50 -21.75 6.28
CA ALA A 115 -10.85 -21.53 6.81
C ALA A 115 -10.99 -21.95 8.29
N THR A 116 -10.31 -23.02 8.71
CA THR A 116 -10.32 -23.53 10.08
C THR A 116 -9.74 -22.53 11.08
N VAL A 117 -8.65 -21.86 10.72
CA VAL A 117 -8.01 -20.82 11.56
C VAL A 117 -8.90 -19.59 11.67
N LYS A 118 -9.63 -19.25 10.59
CA LYS A 118 -10.62 -18.15 10.60
C LYS A 118 -11.73 -18.34 11.60
N VAL A 119 -12.29 -19.56 11.68
CA VAL A 119 -13.41 -19.87 12.58
C VAL A 119 -12.98 -19.79 14.04
N ILE A 120 -11.82 -20.34 14.37
CA ILE A 120 -11.29 -20.31 15.74
C ILE A 120 -10.93 -18.88 16.16
N GLY A 121 -10.25 -18.13 15.28
CA GLY A 121 -9.86 -16.75 15.56
C GLY A 121 -11.05 -15.81 15.74
N ALA A 122 -12.10 -15.96 14.94
CA ALA A 122 -13.35 -15.21 15.09
C ALA A 122 -14.04 -15.51 16.43
N ALA A 123 -13.99 -16.75 16.87
CA ALA A 123 -14.60 -17.18 18.15
C ALA A 123 -13.86 -16.64 19.38
N VAL A 124 -12.56 -16.37 19.28
CA VAL A 124 -11.74 -15.83 20.37
C VAL A 124 -11.42 -14.32 20.23
N GLY A 125 -12.11 -13.63 19.31
CA GLY A 125 -11.92 -12.19 19.09
C GLY A 125 -10.64 -11.82 18.34
N GLY A 126 -9.95 -12.78 17.70
CA GLY A 126 -8.80 -12.55 16.86
C GLY A 126 -9.21 -12.07 15.45
N ASN A 127 -8.50 -11.08 14.90
CA ASN A 127 -8.71 -10.60 13.53
C ASN A 127 -8.05 -11.54 12.50
N ASP A 128 -8.45 -12.82 12.46
CA ASP A 128 -7.88 -13.84 11.56
C ASP A 128 -8.36 -13.76 10.10
N ALA A 129 -8.96 -12.64 9.71
CA ALA A 129 -9.29 -12.35 8.32
C ALA A 129 -8.10 -11.78 7.54
N GLU A 130 -6.86 -11.96 8.03
CA GLU A 130 -5.65 -11.50 7.36
C GLU A 130 -5.45 -12.25 6.05
N ARG A 131 -5.46 -11.54 4.94
CA ARG A 131 -5.04 -12.08 3.64
C ARG A 131 -3.58 -11.75 3.41
N LYS A 132 -2.82 -12.75 2.97
CA LYS A 132 -1.40 -12.60 2.65
C LYS A 132 -1.18 -12.94 1.18
N GLY A 133 -0.29 -12.16 0.55
CA GLY A 133 0.21 -12.44 -0.77
C GLY A 133 1.72 -12.29 -0.82
N GLN A 134 2.38 -13.16 -1.59
CA GLN A 134 3.81 -13.08 -1.87
C GLN A 134 4.02 -13.16 -3.37
N ALA A 135 4.91 -12.32 -3.89
CA ALA A 135 5.28 -12.29 -5.29
C ALA A 135 6.75 -11.92 -5.45
N ILE A 136 7.32 -12.28 -6.58
CA ILE A 136 8.64 -11.85 -7.01
C ILE A 136 8.45 -10.71 -8.01
N ALA A 137 9.03 -9.54 -7.71
CA ALA A 137 9.11 -8.44 -8.65
C ALA A 137 10.23 -8.70 -9.66
N ILE A 138 9.91 -8.58 -10.95
CA ILE A 138 10.84 -8.84 -12.04
C ILE A 138 10.96 -7.63 -12.97
N TRP A 139 12.09 -7.56 -13.65
CA TRP A 139 12.33 -6.62 -14.74
C TRP A 139 12.64 -7.39 -16.03
N MET A 140 11.85 -7.14 -17.05
CA MET A 140 11.99 -7.69 -18.40
C MET A 140 12.51 -6.58 -19.34
N PRO A 141 13.79 -6.62 -19.77
CA PRO A 141 14.37 -5.58 -20.62
C PRO A 141 13.66 -5.44 -21.98
N SER A 142 13.19 -6.55 -22.52
CA SER A 142 12.54 -6.59 -23.86
C SER A 142 11.13 -6.01 -23.88
N ASP A 143 10.53 -5.77 -22.70
CA ASP A 143 9.12 -5.34 -22.56
C ASP A 143 8.93 -3.81 -22.45
N THR A 144 9.91 -3.05 -22.92
CA THR A 144 9.91 -1.57 -22.77
C THR A 144 8.82 -0.88 -23.59
N ALA A 145 8.38 -1.47 -24.70
CA ALA A 145 7.31 -0.92 -25.53
C ALA A 145 5.97 -0.89 -24.77
N ARG A 146 5.59 -2.02 -24.19
CA ARG A 146 4.38 -2.15 -23.36
C ARG A 146 4.41 -1.22 -22.15
N VAL A 147 5.58 -1.11 -21.49
CA VAL A 147 5.76 -0.22 -20.34
C VAL A 147 5.52 1.24 -20.73
N ARG A 148 6.06 1.71 -21.85
CA ARG A 148 5.83 3.07 -22.35
C ARG A 148 4.37 3.33 -22.65
N GLU A 149 3.72 2.40 -23.35
CA GLU A 149 2.30 2.50 -23.68
C GLU A 149 1.44 2.57 -22.39
N ALA A 150 1.65 1.66 -21.44
CA ALA A 150 0.90 1.60 -20.19
C ALA A 150 1.11 2.84 -19.31
N CYS A 151 2.27 3.49 -19.38
CA CYS A 151 2.59 4.68 -18.59
C CYS A 151 2.27 6.00 -19.34
N GLY A 152 1.72 5.96 -20.55
CA GLY A 152 1.35 7.15 -21.32
C GLY A 152 2.57 7.99 -21.75
N ARG A 153 3.70 7.37 -22.04
CA ARG A 153 4.96 8.03 -22.40
C ARG A 153 5.40 7.63 -23.81
#